data_667616ab4737e1ecf97d73e59049dd98
#
_entry.id   667616ab4737e1ecf97d73e59049dd98
#
_cell.length_a   1.000
_cell.length_b   1.000
_cell.length_c   1.000
_cell.angle_alpha   90.00
_cell.angle_beta   90.00
_cell.angle_gamma   90.00
#
_symmetry.space_group_name_H-M   'P 1'
#
loop_
_entity.id
_entity.type
_entity.pdbx_description
1 polymer ?
#
loop_
_entity_poly.entity_id
_entity_poly.type
_entity_poly.pdbx_seq_one_letter_code
_entity_poly.pdbx_strand_id
1 'polypeptide(L)'
;MSKLIIMPAVEDIRLFLSGGQDRASNDASNKKREEVIATILYVDDEYLNHYEFGSLWSSIREKLLNVLIPLCSDEPFKKILIQKKGGMSNNYDFIVKFLGQLNEKTNTRSLVKELKLEFKHNNSSVMDLAQFLEIYDKDCKSKFEICDVSYAEFFYDKYLDQYLQLEAGITEPKPSREIYLKNVYDIKYKHPFFKNLYDTRTNKTTEKRRLATESISAYLQEFSPTFKFEKILDKIKESQKDKAFLLWDCENFHIQELDVENIQILGIKENSLRDLYFDLSIESYSHDLRVRINWGNNACVANPRWKFTFINR
;
A
#
# COMPACT_ATOMS: atom_id res chain seq x y z
N MET A 1 -23.31 -21.05 10.66
CA MET A 1 -22.06 -21.82 10.61
C MET A 1 -20.96 -21.01 11.27
N SER A 2 -20.53 -21.41 12.48
CA SER A 2 -19.37 -20.80 13.14
C SER A 2 -18.15 -21.14 12.32
N LYS A 3 -17.46 -20.12 11.75
CA LYS A 3 -16.13 -20.32 11.17
C LYS A 3 -15.23 -20.84 12.29
N LEU A 4 -14.63 -21.99 12.03
CA LEU A 4 -13.58 -22.54 12.90
C LEU A 4 -12.48 -21.47 12.98
N ILE A 5 -12.27 -20.90 14.16
CA ILE A 5 -11.19 -19.94 14.41
C ILE A 5 -9.93 -20.79 14.53
N ILE A 6 -9.10 -20.76 13.50
CA ILE A 6 -7.77 -21.36 13.57
C ILE A 6 -6.89 -20.35 14.27
N MET A 7 -6.49 -20.62 15.51
CA MET A 7 -5.49 -19.80 16.19
C MET A 7 -4.18 -19.87 15.40
N PRO A 8 -3.54 -18.72 15.18
CA PRO A 8 -2.22 -18.69 14.54
C PRO A 8 -1.22 -19.57 15.29
N ALA A 9 -0.35 -20.25 14.57
CA ALA A 9 0.71 -21.05 15.18
C ALA A 9 1.66 -20.16 16.01
N VAL A 10 2.29 -20.75 17.01
CA VAL A 10 3.27 -20.06 17.88
C VAL A 10 4.31 -19.28 17.10
N GLU A 11 4.73 -19.84 15.98
CA GLU A 11 5.70 -19.21 15.08
C GLU A 11 5.18 -17.89 14.51
N ASP A 12 3.87 -17.76 14.31
CA ASP A 12 3.28 -16.53 13.77
C ASP A 12 3.36 -15.37 14.76
N ILE A 13 3.34 -15.63 16.08
CA ILE A 13 3.52 -14.56 17.06
C ILE A 13 4.96 -14.06 17.11
N ARG A 14 5.94 -14.92 16.83
CA ARG A 14 7.35 -14.51 16.73
C ARG A 14 7.58 -13.53 15.58
N LEU A 15 6.76 -13.59 14.51
CA LEU A 15 6.82 -12.64 13.42
C LEU A 15 6.48 -11.21 13.84
N PHE A 16 5.74 -11.03 14.94
CA PHE A 16 5.49 -9.72 15.54
C PHE A 16 6.72 -9.13 16.22
N LEU A 17 7.57 -10.01 16.76
CA LEU A 17 8.74 -9.62 17.55
C LEU A 17 10.01 -9.50 16.68
N SER A 18 9.97 -9.95 15.43
CA SER A 18 11.12 -9.93 14.52
C SER A 18 10.92 -8.95 13.38
N GLY A 19 11.93 -8.16 13.08
CA GLY A 19 12.01 -7.39 11.83
C GLY A 19 12.06 -8.31 10.60
N GLY A 20 11.55 -7.86 9.46
CA GLY A 20 11.59 -8.62 8.21
C GLY A 20 13.01 -8.76 7.65
N GLN A 21 13.32 -9.93 7.07
CA GLN A 21 14.65 -10.22 6.53
C GLN A 21 14.78 -9.82 5.05
N ASP A 22 13.80 -10.17 4.23
CA ASP A 22 13.74 -9.81 2.81
C ASP A 22 12.30 -9.45 2.40
N ARG A 23 12.14 -8.88 1.20
CA ARG A 23 10.84 -8.36 0.75
C ARG A 23 9.78 -9.47 0.59
N ALA A 24 10.13 -10.62 0.06
CA ALA A 24 9.17 -11.68 -0.22
C ALA A 24 8.70 -12.36 1.07
N SER A 25 9.63 -12.65 1.99
CA SER A 25 9.31 -13.15 3.33
C SER A 25 8.56 -12.11 4.15
N ASN A 26 8.84 -10.81 3.99
CA ASN A 26 8.14 -9.74 4.67
C ASN A 26 6.69 -9.62 4.20
N ASP A 27 6.41 -9.71 2.88
CA ASP A 27 5.05 -9.68 2.35
C ASP A 27 4.21 -10.88 2.83
N ALA A 28 4.80 -12.08 2.87
CA ALA A 28 4.16 -13.27 3.43
C ALA A 28 3.91 -13.14 4.94
N SER A 29 4.90 -12.62 5.66
CA SER A 29 4.83 -12.39 7.10
C SER A 29 3.80 -11.32 7.46
N ASN A 30 3.64 -10.26 6.66
CA ASN A 30 2.64 -9.23 6.91
C ASN A 30 1.21 -9.79 6.86
N LYS A 31 0.90 -10.68 5.91
CA LYS A 31 -0.41 -11.35 5.86
C LYS A 31 -0.69 -12.17 7.13
N LYS A 32 0.33 -12.87 7.64
CA LYS A 32 0.21 -13.61 8.89
C LYS A 32 0.05 -12.68 10.10
N ARG A 33 0.80 -11.57 10.16
CA ARG A 33 0.63 -10.54 11.19
C ARG A 33 -0.78 -9.95 11.20
N GLU A 34 -1.35 -9.68 10.03
CA GLU A 34 -2.74 -9.25 9.90
C GLU A 34 -3.72 -10.33 10.43
N GLU A 35 -3.45 -11.61 10.19
CA GLU A 35 -4.27 -12.71 10.72
C GLU A 35 -4.17 -12.79 12.25
N VAL A 36 -2.98 -12.59 12.81
CA VAL A 36 -2.77 -12.49 14.25
C VAL A 36 -3.62 -11.36 14.85
N ILE A 37 -3.52 -10.14 14.30
CA ILE A 37 -4.29 -8.97 14.77
C ILE A 37 -5.79 -9.27 14.75
N ALA A 38 -6.30 -9.83 13.65
CA ALA A 38 -7.71 -10.18 13.54
C ALA A 38 -8.12 -11.22 14.59
N THR A 39 -7.28 -12.21 14.85
CA THR A 39 -7.58 -13.30 15.78
C THR A 39 -7.58 -12.81 17.22
N ILE A 40 -6.55 -12.09 17.66
CA ILE A 40 -6.43 -11.65 19.07
C ILE A 40 -7.52 -10.65 19.48
N LEU A 41 -8.11 -9.91 18.56
CA LEU A 41 -9.26 -9.05 18.82
C LEU A 41 -10.61 -9.80 18.76
N TYR A 42 -10.63 -10.98 18.14
CA TYR A 42 -11.84 -11.78 18.01
C TYR A 42 -12.10 -12.67 19.22
N VAL A 43 -11.05 -13.28 19.78
CA VAL A 43 -11.14 -14.20 20.90
C VAL A 43 -11.17 -13.46 22.24
N ASP A 44 -11.72 -14.08 23.28
CA ASP A 44 -11.70 -13.55 24.65
C ASP A 44 -10.43 -13.95 25.40
N ASP A 45 -10.22 -13.37 26.57
CA ASP A 45 -9.04 -13.62 27.40
C ASP A 45 -8.99 -15.05 27.92
N GLU A 46 -10.13 -15.62 28.26
CA GLU A 46 -10.25 -16.99 28.74
C GLU A 46 -9.72 -17.96 27.67
N TYR A 47 -10.09 -17.71 26.40
CA TYR A 47 -9.63 -18.53 25.28
C TYR A 47 -8.11 -18.40 25.06
N LEU A 48 -7.54 -17.20 25.15
CA LEU A 48 -6.08 -16.99 24.99
C LEU A 48 -5.28 -17.70 26.08
N ASN A 49 -5.79 -17.73 27.32
CA ASN A 49 -5.09 -18.34 28.46
C ASN A 49 -4.97 -19.87 28.38
N HIS A 50 -5.71 -20.53 27.52
CA HIS A 50 -5.61 -21.98 27.30
C HIS A 50 -4.48 -22.41 26.38
N TYR A 51 -3.74 -21.47 25.77
CA TYR A 51 -2.66 -21.76 24.84
C TYR A 51 -1.28 -21.63 25.50
N GLU A 52 -0.32 -22.43 25.03
CA GLU A 52 1.06 -22.48 25.54
C GLU A 52 1.74 -21.11 25.60
N PHE A 53 1.34 -20.17 24.76
CA PHE A 53 1.86 -18.78 24.71
C PHE A 53 0.80 -17.74 25.04
N GLY A 54 -0.21 -18.11 25.82
CA GLY A 54 -1.34 -17.25 26.15
C GLY A 54 -0.93 -15.90 26.74
N SER A 55 0.09 -15.86 27.59
CA SER A 55 0.62 -14.61 28.17
C SER A 55 1.18 -13.64 27.11
N LEU A 56 1.87 -14.16 26.08
CA LEU A 56 2.42 -13.33 25.01
C LEU A 56 1.30 -12.80 24.10
N TRP A 57 0.33 -13.64 23.78
CA TRP A 57 -0.86 -13.24 23.03
C TRP A 57 -1.67 -12.18 23.78
N SER A 58 -1.89 -12.36 25.07
CA SER A 58 -2.59 -11.40 25.92
C SER A 58 -1.84 -10.06 25.99
N SER A 59 -0.51 -10.09 26.09
CA SER A 59 0.31 -8.88 26.10
C SER A 59 0.21 -8.08 24.78
N ILE A 60 0.27 -8.76 23.64
CA ILE A 60 0.10 -8.08 22.33
C ILE A 60 -1.31 -7.52 22.19
N ARG A 61 -2.33 -8.27 22.63
CA ARG A 61 -3.73 -7.81 22.63
C ARG A 61 -3.90 -6.57 23.51
N GLU A 62 -3.35 -6.58 24.72
CA GLU A 62 -3.41 -5.44 25.64
C GLU A 62 -2.79 -4.19 25.00
N LYS A 63 -1.60 -4.31 24.41
CA LYS A 63 -0.96 -3.21 23.68
C LYS A 63 -1.83 -2.67 22.54
N LEU A 64 -2.50 -3.56 21.81
CA LEU A 64 -3.41 -3.18 20.73
C LEU A 64 -4.67 -2.47 21.26
N LEU A 65 -5.27 -3.00 22.33
CA LEU A 65 -6.44 -2.38 22.96
C LEU A 65 -6.12 -1.01 23.58
N ASN A 66 -4.93 -0.84 24.13
CA ASN A 66 -4.46 0.43 24.69
C ASN A 66 -4.43 1.57 23.68
N VAL A 67 -4.25 1.28 22.39
CA VAL A 67 -4.30 2.29 21.32
C VAL A 67 -5.67 2.39 20.65
N LEU A 68 -6.50 1.33 20.68
CA LEU A 68 -7.82 1.34 20.07
C LEU A 68 -8.90 1.98 20.96
N ILE A 69 -8.89 1.66 22.27
CA ILE A 69 -9.92 2.11 23.20
C ILE A 69 -10.02 3.64 23.29
N PRO A 70 -8.92 4.39 23.38
CA PRO A 70 -8.97 5.85 23.44
C PRO A 70 -9.64 6.50 22.23
N LEU A 71 -9.63 5.83 21.07
CA LEU A 71 -10.29 6.36 19.87
C LEU A 71 -11.81 6.39 19.96
N CYS A 72 -12.40 5.73 20.95
CA CYS A 72 -13.84 5.70 21.21
C CYS A 72 -14.17 6.14 22.63
N SER A 73 -13.36 7.01 23.23
CA SER A 73 -13.52 7.46 24.62
C SER A 73 -14.79 8.23 24.89
N ASP A 74 -15.29 8.94 23.88
CA ASP A 74 -16.44 9.86 24.03
C ASP A 74 -17.78 9.14 24.01
N GLU A 75 -17.82 7.87 23.58
CA GLU A 75 -19.03 7.07 23.49
C GLU A 75 -18.85 5.69 24.12
N PRO A 76 -19.75 5.25 25.02
CA PRO A 76 -19.63 3.94 25.66
C PRO A 76 -19.88 2.81 24.68
N PHE A 77 -18.94 1.90 24.57
CA PHE A 77 -19.07 0.66 23.81
C PHE A 77 -18.94 -0.56 24.72
N LYS A 78 -19.39 -1.72 24.23
CA LYS A 78 -19.37 -3.01 24.95
C LYS A 78 -18.59 -4.10 24.24
N LYS A 79 -18.34 -3.95 22.94
CA LYS A 79 -17.64 -4.95 22.13
C LYS A 79 -16.86 -4.29 21.01
N ILE A 80 -15.67 -4.80 20.76
CA ILE A 80 -14.87 -4.49 19.57
C ILE A 80 -15.00 -5.68 18.61
N LEU A 81 -15.27 -5.39 17.35
CA LEU A 81 -15.18 -6.35 16.25
C LEU A 81 -14.14 -5.90 15.25
N ILE A 82 -13.35 -6.84 14.77
CA ILE A 82 -12.42 -6.62 13.68
C ILE A 82 -12.81 -7.44 12.46
N GLN A 83 -12.72 -6.84 11.29
CA GLN A 83 -12.94 -7.50 10.02
C GLN A 83 -11.74 -7.25 9.11
N LYS A 84 -11.02 -8.32 8.80
CA LYS A 84 -9.95 -8.25 7.79
C LYS A 84 -10.55 -7.94 6.42
N LYS A 85 -10.00 -6.99 5.72
CA LYS A 85 -10.39 -6.56 4.39
C LYS A 85 -9.28 -6.83 3.38
N GLY A 86 -8.21 -6.12 3.40
CA GLY A 86 -7.07 -6.30 2.51
C GLY A 86 -7.40 -6.50 1.03
N GLY A 87 -6.38 -6.57 0.21
CA GLY A 87 -6.51 -6.84 -1.22
C GLY A 87 -6.66 -5.56 -2.07
N MET A 88 -6.65 -5.74 -3.40
CA MET A 88 -6.53 -4.64 -4.36
C MET A 88 -7.74 -3.69 -4.45
N SER A 89 -8.87 -4.07 -3.84
CA SER A 89 -10.10 -3.26 -3.83
C SER A 89 -10.25 -2.35 -2.62
N ASN A 90 -9.41 -2.54 -1.59
CA ASN A 90 -9.43 -1.73 -0.38
C ASN A 90 -8.06 -1.09 -0.19
N ASN A 91 -8.05 0.14 0.31
CA ASN A 91 -6.84 0.86 0.69
C ASN A 91 -6.55 0.79 2.19
N TYR A 92 -7.10 -0.23 2.86
CA TYR A 92 -6.94 -0.54 4.28
C TYR A 92 -7.03 -2.06 4.50
N ASP A 93 -6.46 -2.53 5.59
CA ASP A 93 -6.37 -3.95 5.91
C ASP A 93 -7.50 -4.41 6.82
N PHE A 94 -7.99 -3.51 7.69
CA PHE A 94 -9.02 -3.82 8.67
C PHE A 94 -10.14 -2.79 8.72
N ILE A 95 -11.34 -3.27 9.07
CA ILE A 95 -12.41 -2.47 9.66
C ILE A 95 -12.53 -2.88 11.12
N VAL A 96 -12.39 -1.91 12.03
CA VAL A 96 -12.62 -2.08 13.46
C VAL A 96 -13.92 -1.39 13.81
N LYS A 97 -14.85 -2.13 14.45
CA LYS A 97 -16.18 -1.64 14.85
C LYS A 97 -16.29 -1.67 16.35
N PHE A 98 -16.61 -0.52 16.93
CA PHE A 98 -17.01 -0.39 18.31
C PHE A 98 -18.54 -0.51 18.41
N LEU A 99 -18.99 -1.49 19.16
CA LEU A 99 -20.41 -1.82 19.25
C LEU A 99 -20.96 -1.52 20.65
N GLY A 100 -22.13 -0.92 20.70
CA GLY A 100 -22.85 -0.61 21.92
C GLY A 100 -23.48 -1.83 22.59
N GLN A 101 -24.50 -1.58 23.42
CA GLN A 101 -25.22 -2.63 24.14
C GLN A 101 -25.98 -3.55 23.17
N LEU A 102 -26.19 -4.78 23.60
CA LEU A 102 -27.04 -5.75 22.91
C LEU A 102 -28.50 -5.35 23.08
N ASN A 103 -29.19 -5.19 21.98
CA ASN A 103 -30.63 -5.12 21.98
C ASN A 103 -31.17 -6.56 21.98
N GLU A 104 -31.70 -7.02 23.12
CA GLU A 104 -32.19 -8.39 23.30
C GLU A 104 -33.33 -8.76 22.38
N LYS A 105 -34.18 -7.78 22.01
CA LYS A 105 -35.33 -8.01 21.14
C LYS A 105 -34.93 -8.32 19.70
N THR A 106 -33.90 -7.66 19.21
CA THR A 106 -33.44 -7.80 17.82
C THR A 106 -32.19 -8.66 17.71
N ASN A 107 -31.55 -9.02 18.82
CA ASN A 107 -30.25 -9.68 18.91
C ASN A 107 -29.16 -8.95 18.13
N THR A 108 -29.22 -7.62 18.11
CA THR A 108 -28.25 -6.77 17.39
C THR A 108 -27.60 -5.77 18.33
N ARG A 109 -26.43 -5.26 17.97
CA ARG A 109 -25.74 -4.18 18.68
C ARG A 109 -25.71 -2.93 17.79
N SER A 110 -25.90 -1.77 18.40
CA SER A 110 -25.69 -0.51 17.70
C SER A 110 -24.22 -0.34 17.32
N LEU A 111 -23.97 0.22 16.16
CA LEU A 111 -22.63 0.67 15.77
C LEU A 111 -22.37 2.02 16.44
N VAL A 112 -21.33 2.09 17.27
CA VAL A 112 -20.88 3.33 17.92
C VAL A 112 -19.87 4.04 17.03
N LYS A 113 -18.82 3.32 16.63
CA LYS A 113 -17.75 3.87 15.76
C LYS A 113 -17.21 2.81 14.83
N GLU A 114 -16.81 3.22 13.63
CA GLU A 114 -16.08 2.39 12.67
C GLU A 114 -14.77 3.07 12.29
N LEU A 115 -13.68 2.31 12.28
CA LEU A 115 -12.35 2.75 11.88
C LEU A 115 -11.85 1.86 10.74
N LYS A 116 -11.25 2.48 9.73
CA LYS A 116 -10.50 1.80 8.68
C LYS A 116 -9.02 1.91 9.00
N LEU A 117 -8.34 0.78 9.17
CA LEU A 117 -6.94 0.74 9.58
C LEU A 117 -6.08 0.08 8.50
N GLU A 118 -4.99 0.74 8.13
CA GLU A 118 -3.91 0.17 7.33
C GLU A 118 -2.76 -0.22 8.25
N PHE A 119 -2.39 -1.51 8.26
CA PHE A 119 -1.33 -2.02 9.13
C PHE A 119 0.05 -1.86 8.50
N LYS A 120 1.01 -1.37 9.31
CA LYS A 120 2.42 -1.31 8.92
C LYS A 120 3.29 -1.85 10.05
N HIS A 121 4.16 -2.80 9.71
CA HIS A 121 5.11 -3.41 10.62
C HIS A 121 6.47 -2.73 10.54
N ASN A 122 7.18 -2.69 11.67
CA ASN A 122 8.50 -2.08 11.82
C ASN A 122 8.51 -0.57 11.50
N ASN A 123 7.47 0.13 11.96
CA ASN A 123 7.34 1.58 11.81
C ASN A 123 6.69 2.17 13.06
N SER A 124 7.15 3.33 13.47
CA SER A 124 6.59 4.13 14.57
C SER A 124 5.89 5.41 14.07
N SER A 125 6.12 5.79 12.81
CA SER A 125 5.54 6.99 12.20
C SER A 125 5.06 6.72 10.77
N VAL A 126 3.92 7.29 10.41
CA VAL A 126 3.41 7.29 9.05
C VAL A 126 4.32 8.03 8.09
N MET A 127 5.09 8.98 8.61
CA MET A 127 6.03 9.79 7.82
C MET A 127 7.28 9.01 7.40
N ASP A 128 7.59 7.90 8.09
CA ASP A 128 8.73 7.02 7.80
C ASP A 128 8.36 5.88 6.85
N LEU A 129 7.11 5.82 6.39
CA LEU A 129 6.66 4.76 5.50
C LEU A 129 7.38 4.84 4.15
N ALA A 130 7.92 3.72 3.70
CA ALA A 130 8.53 3.61 2.37
C ALA A 130 7.54 3.92 1.22
N GLN A 131 6.24 3.85 1.50
CA GLN A 131 5.16 4.14 0.57
C GLN A 131 3.84 4.22 1.35
N PHE A 132 3.10 5.32 1.18
CA PHE A 132 1.75 5.45 1.77
C PHE A 132 0.63 5.39 0.73
N LEU A 133 0.93 5.63 -0.54
CA LEU A 133 -0.02 5.58 -1.65
C LEU A 133 0.64 5.01 -2.89
N GLU A 134 -0.10 4.19 -3.63
CA GLU A 134 0.30 3.67 -4.94
C GLU A 134 -0.87 3.81 -5.92
N ILE A 135 -0.60 4.33 -7.12
CA ILE A 135 -1.59 4.51 -8.18
C ILE A 135 -1.08 3.83 -9.45
N TYR A 136 -1.93 3.09 -10.13
CA TYR A 136 -1.60 2.62 -11.49
C TYR A 136 -1.44 3.81 -12.44
N ASP A 137 -0.42 3.78 -13.25
CA ASP A 137 -0.11 4.83 -14.22
C ASP A 137 -1.30 5.17 -15.14
N LYS A 138 -2.04 4.15 -15.61
CA LYS A 138 -3.28 4.36 -16.38
C LYS A 138 -4.32 5.19 -15.63
N ASP A 139 -4.41 5.00 -14.30
CA ASP A 139 -5.41 5.68 -13.48
C ASP A 139 -4.99 7.13 -13.23
N CYS A 140 -3.68 7.44 -13.26
CA CYS A 140 -3.18 8.81 -13.23
C CYS A 140 -3.70 9.62 -14.42
N LYS A 141 -3.82 8.99 -15.61
CA LYS A 141 -4.40 9.63 -16.80
C LYS A 141 -5.92 9.57 -16.81
N SER A 142 -6.49 8.35 -16.78
CA SER A 142 -7.89 8.13 -17.17
C SER A 142 -8.90 8.36 -16.06
N LYS A 143 -8.49 8.22 -14.81
CA LYS A 143 -9.39 8.31 -13.65
C LYS A 143 -9.16 9.57 -12.83
N PHE A 144 -7.90 9.93 -12.62
CA PHE A 144 -7.54 11.04 -11.75
C PHE A 144 -7.11 12.29 -12.51
N GLU A 145 -6.92 12.19 -13.83
CA GLU A 145 -6.55 13.30 -14.69
C GLU A 145 -5.30 14.06 -14.25
N ILE A 146 -4.36 13.36 -13.60
CA ILE A 146 -3.11 13.93 -13.11
C ILE A 146 -2.19 14.30 -14.28
N CYS A 147 -2.19 13.48 -15.35
CA CYS A 147 -1.37 13.66 -16.54
C CYS A 147 -2.19 13.41 -17.81
N ASP A 148 -1.80 14.04 -18.91
CA ASP A 148 -2.48 13.87 -20.20
C ASP A 148 -1.96 12.68 -20.99
N VAL A 149 -0.70 12.27 -20.74
CA VAL A 149 -0.05 11.11 -21.34
C VAL A 149 0.42 10.19 -20.20
N SER A 150 0.03 8.91 -20.24
CA SER A 150 0.52 7.95 -19.28
C SER A 150 1.97 7.53 -19.60
N TYR A 151 2.73 7.13 -18.57
CA TYR A 151 4.10 6.66 -18.80
C TYR A 151 4.13 5.41 -19.69
N ALA A 152 3.12 4.53 -19.60
CA ALA A 152 3.02 3.36 -20.47
C ALA A 152 2.88 3.73 -21.96
N GLU A 153 2.11 4.79 -22.29
CA GLU A 153 2.00 5.31 -23.66
C GLU A 153 3.34 5.85 -24.15
N PHE A 154 3.97 6.69 -23.34
CA PHE A 154 5.28 7.25 -23.66
C PHE A 154 6.35 6.17 -23.87
N PHE A 155 6.39 5.16 -22.97
CA PHE A 155 7.34 4.06 -23.09
C PHE A 155 7.12 3.25 -24.37
N TYR A 156 5.86 2.93 -24.71
CA TYR A 156 5.54 2.24 -25.94
C TYR A 156 6.03 3.00 -27.16
N ASP A 157 5.74 4.30 -27.21
CA ASP A 157 6.00 5.13 -28.39
C ASP A 157 7.50 5.45 -28.57
N LYS A 158 8.27 5.55 -27.49
CA LYS A 158 9.68 6.03 -27.53
C LYS A 158 10.72 4.99 -27.20
N TYR A 159 10.42 4.00 -26.35
CA TYR A 159 11.44 3.14 -25.76
C TYR A 159 11.21 1.65 -25.95
N LEU A 160 9.99 1.20 -26.25
CA LEU A 160 9.70 -0.24 -26.30
C LEU A 160 10.56 -0.95 -27.36
N ASP A 161 10.75 -0.38 -28.53
CA ASP A 161 11.57 -1.01 -29.59
C ASP A 161 13.04 -1.17 -29.16
N GLN A 162 13.62 -0.17 -28.53
CA GLN A 162 14.97 -0.24 -27.99
C GLN A 162 15.08 -1.30 -26.87
N TYR A 163 14.04 -1.36 -26.01
CA TYR A 163 13.98 -2.36 -24.96
C TYR A 163 13.96 -3.78 -25.53
N LEU A 164 13.15 -4.01 -26.56
CA LEU A 164 13.03 -5.32 -27.21
C LEU A 164 14.33 -5.76 -27.91
N GLN A 165 15.12 -4.83 -28.43
CA GLN A 165 16.44 -5.12 -28.98
C GLN A 165 17.44 -5.65 -27.92
N LEU A 166 17.25 -5.24 -26.64
CA LEU A 166 18.06 -5.71 -25.53
C LEU A 166 17.53 -7.03 -24.91
N GLU A 167 16.38 -7.49 -25.34
CA GLU A 167 15.71 -8.67 -24.76
C GLU A 167 16.00 -9.91 -25.59
N ALA A 168 16.98 -10.68 -25.15
CA ALA A 168 17.22 -12.02 -25.75
C ALA A 168 16.13 -12.99 -25.31
N GLY A 169 15.47 -13.63 -26.28
CA GLY A 169 14.50 -14.69 -26.01
C GLY A 169 13.03 -14.27 -26.07
N ILE A 170 12.71 -13.06 -26.51
CA ILE A 170 11.34 -12.73 -26.87
C ILE A 170 11.04 -13.36 -28.22
N THR A 171 10.08 -14.28 -28.22
CA THR A 171 9.60 -14.98 -29.42
C THR A 171 8.31 -14.36 -29.94
N GLU A 172 7.61 -13.63 -29.10
CA GLU A 172 6.33 -12.99 -29.43
C GLU A 172 6.56 -11.65 -30.13
N PRO A 173 5.82 -11.36 -31.21
CA PRO A 173 5.95 -10.08 -31.90
C PRO A 173 5.45 -8.93 -31.03
N LYS A 174 6.02 -7.72 -31.24
CA LYS A 174 5.54 -6.49 -30.61
C LYS A 174 4.05 -6.31 -30.92
N PRO A 175 3.18 -6.21 -29.90
CA PRO A 175 1.75 -5.97 -30.12
C PRO A 175 1.51 -4.55 -30.65
N SER A 176 0.36 -4.32 -31.27
CA SER A 176 -0.08 -2.96 -31.59
C SER A 176 -0.20 -2.12 -30.33
N ARG A 177 -0.14 -0.79 -30.46
CA ARG A 177 -0.26 0.15 -29.34
C ARG A 177 -1.53 -0.10 -28.52
N GLU A 178 -2.67 -0.30 -29.18
CA GLU A 178 -3.93 -0.58 -28.51
C GLU A 178 -3.87 -1.88 -27.68
N ILE A 179 -3.37 -2.96 -28.26
CA ILE A 179 -3.21 -4.25 -27.57
C ILE A 179 -2.23 -4.11 -26.41
N TYR A 180 -1.11 -3.39 -26.59
CA TYR A 180 -0.15 -3.15 -25.52
C TYR A 180 -0.79 -2.43 -24.33
N LEU A 181 -1.43 -1.29 -24.57
CA LEU A 181 -2.05 -0.47 -23.52
C LEU A 181 -3.19 -1.19 -22.80
N LYS A 182 -3.94 -2.02 -23.52
CA LYS A 182 -4.99 -2.86 -22.92
C LYS A 182 -4.42 -3.91 -21.94
N ASN A 183 -3.25 -4.46 -22.20
CA ASN A 183 -2.71 -5.61 -21.47
C ASN A 183 -1.53 -5.28 -20.54
N VAL A 184 -0.88 -4.12 -20.68
CA VAL A 184 0.30 -3.74 -19.88
C VAL A 184 0.03 -3.71 -18.37
N TYR A 185 -1.22 -3.59 -17.95
CA TYR A 185 -1.67 -3.58 -16.55
C TYR A 185 -2.25 -4.92 -16.08
N ASP A 186 -2.27 -5.96 -16.93
CA ASP A 186 -2.73 -7.28 -16.51
C ASP A 186 -1.67 -7.98 -15.65
N ILE A 187 -1.90 -8.05 -14.34
CA ILE A 187 -1.01 -8.71 -13.38
C ILE A 187 -0.94 -10.23 -13.54
N LYS A 188 -1.86 -10.83 -14.31
CA LYS A 188 -1.89 -12.25 -14.61
C LYS A 188 -1.14 -12.61 -15.89
N TYR A 189 -0.66 -11.61 -16.62
CA TYR A 189 0.12 -11.75 -17.87
C TYR A 189 -0.54 -12.71 -18.88
N LYS A 190 -1.85 -12.55 -19.09
CA LYS A 190 -2.61 -13.48 -19.98
C LYS A 190 -2.21 -13.35 -21.45
N HIS A 191 -1.81 -12.14 -21.87
CA HIS A 191 -1.37 -11.91 -23.24
C HIS A 191 0.00 -12.53 -23.47
N PRO A 192 0.24 -13.34 -24.55
CA PRO A 192 1.47 -14.08 -24.78
C PRO A 192 2.74 -13.21 -24.71
N PHE A 193 2.72 -12.03 -25.34
CA PHE A 193 3.83 -11.09 -25.29
C PHE A 193 4.23 -10.71 -23.85
N PHE A 194 3.27 -10.36 -22.99
CA PHE A 194 3.56 -10.00 -21.60
C PHE A 194 3.95 -11.19 -20.75
N LYS A 195 3.40 -12.37 -21.07
CA LYS A 195 3.82 -13.63 -20.43
C LYS A 195 5.26 -13.93 -20.75
N ASN A 196 5.65 -13.84 -22.00
CA ASN A 196 7.02 -14.05 -22.44
C ASN A 196 7.99 -13.06 -21.79
N LEU A 197 7.65 -11.75 -21.74
CA LEU A 197 8.43 -10.76 -21.01
C LEU A 197 8.52 -11.06 -19.49
N TYR A 198 7.48 -11.58 -18.89
CA TYR A 198 7.48 -11.96 -17.49
C TYR A 198 8.39 -13.18 -17.25
N ASP A 199 8.35 -14.16 -18.13
CA ASP A 199 9.16 -15.37 -18.02
C ASP A 199 10.66 -15.07 -18.22
N THR A 200 11.00 -14.10 -19.07
CA THR A 200 12.39 -13.65 -19.33
C THR A 200 12.88 -12.59 -18.33
N ARG A 201 12.07 -12.13 -17.38
CA ARG A 201 12.38 -11.02 -16.46
C ARG A 201 13.62 -11.19 -15.60
N THR A 202 14.10 -12.43 -15.43
CA THR A 202 15.32 -12.73 -14.68
C THR A 202 16.57 -12.27 -15.40
N ASN A 203 16.50 -12.07 -16.71
CA ASN A 203 17.61 -11.63 -17.56
C ASN A 203 17.79 -10.09 -17.51
N LYS A 204 17.84 -9.52 -16.28
CA LYS A 204 18.03 -8.08 -16.10
C LYS A 204 19.48 -7.71 -16.35
N THR A 205 19.75 -7.17 -17.53
CA THR A 205 21.06 -6.57 -17.83
C THR A 205 21.16 -5.16 -17.28
N THR A 206 22.39 -4.66 -17.18
CA THR A 206 22.66 -3.26 -16.80
C THR A 206 22.03 -2.30 -17.79
N GLU A 207 22.07 -2.63 -19.09
CA GLU A 207 21.51 -1.84 -20.18
C GLU A 207 19.98 -1.70 -20.08
N LYS A 208 19.26 -2.80 -19.77
CA LYS A 208 17.81 -2.75 -19.58
C LYS A 208 17.42 -1.86 -18.40
N ARG A 209 18.18 -1.95 -17.29
CA ARG A 209 17.94 -1.08 -16.13
C ARG A 209 18.22 0.38 -16.44
N ARG A 210 19.29 0.64 -17.19
CA ARG A 210 19.65 1.98 -17.65
C ARG A 210 18.55 2.55 -18.53
N LEU A 211 18.12 1.82 -19.56
CA LEU A 211 17.06 2.24 -20.47
C LEU A 211 15.75 2.53 -19.74
N ALA A 212 15.36 1.66 -18.79
CA ALA A 212 14.19 1.88 -17.97
C ALA A 212 14.29 3.15 -17.11
N THR A 213 15.48 3.44 -16.59
CA THR A 213 15.72 4.67 -15.81
C THR A 213 15.69 5.91 -16.70
N GLU A 214 16.33 5.85 -17.85
CA GLU A 214 16.36 6.93 -18.85
C GLU A 214 14.96 7.25 -19.36
N SER A 215 14.15 6.22 -19.64
CA SER A 215 12.77 6.42 -20.09
C SER A 215 11.89 7.11 -19.05
N ILE A 216 12.05 6.78 -17.76
CA ILE A 216 11.35 7.47 -16.69
C ILE A 216 11.82 8.92 -16.56
N SER A 217 13.14 9.14 -16.59
CA SER A 217 13.69 10.48 -16.54
C SER A 217 13.20 11.36 -17.70
N ALA A 218 13.24 10.84 -18.92
CA ALA A 218 12.74 11.57 -20.10
C ALA A 218 11.25 11.89 -19.99
N TYR A 219 10.44 10.93 -19.54
CA TYR A 219 9.01 11.15 -19.31
C TYR A 219 8.76 12.25 -18.26
N LEU A 220 9.45 12.21 -17.13
CA LEU A 220 9.29 13.22 -16.10
C LEU A 220 9.76 14.60 -16.56
N GLN A 221 10.87 14.67 -17.32
CA GLN A 221 11.34 15.94 -17.89
C GLN A 221 10.34 16.55 -18.88
N GLU A 222 9.73 15.71 -19.73
CA GLU A 222 8.80 16.18 -20.77
C GLU A 222 7.43 16.55 -20.18
N PHE A 223 6.88 15.73 -19.27
CA PHE A 223 5.47 15.83 -18.87
C PHE A 223 5.23 16.39 -17.47
N SER A 224 6.21 16.36 -16.55
CA SER A 224 5.95 16.84 -15.20
C SER A 224 5.51 18.31 -15.11
N PRO A 225 5.92 19.22 -16.01
CA PRO A 225 5.40 20.59 -16.00
C PRO A 225 3.90 20.70 -16.31
N THR A 226 3.31 19.66 -16.91
CA THR A 226 1.88 19.62 -17.26
C THR A 226 1.04 18.87 -16.22
N PHE A 227 1.66 18.31 -15.18
CA PHE A 227 0.93 17.58 -14.15
C PHE A 227 0.03 18.50 -13.34
N LYS A 228 -1.19 18.01 -13.09
CA LYS A 228 -2.19 18.74 -12.32
C LYS A 228 -2.02 18.43 -10.83
N PHE A 229 -1.31 19.28 -10.11
CA PHE A 229 -0.95 19.06 -8.71
C PHE A 229 -2.15 18.98 -7.79
N GLU A 230 -3.19 19.78 -8.07
CA GLU A 230 -4.46 19.71 -7.36
C GLU A 230 -5.09 18.31 -7.44
N LYS A 231 -4.95 17.62 -8.58
CA LYS A 231 -5.43 16.24 -8.74
C LYS A 231 -4.62 15.22 -7.96
N ILE A 232 -3.31 15.43 -7.84
CA ILE A 232 -2.46 14.62 -6.97
C ILE A 232 -2.92 14.79 -5.52
N LEU A 233 -3.14 16.02 -5.09
CA LEU A 233 -3.60 16.34 -3.74
C LEU A 233 -4.98 15.76 -3.45
N ASP A 234 -5.94 15.94 -4.36
CA ASP A 234 -7.27 15.36 -4.28
C ASP A 234 -7.19 13.84 -4.08
N LYS A 235 -6.29 13.17 -4.84
CA LYS A 235 -6.10 11.72 -4.73
C LYS A 235 -5.48 11.32 -3.39
N ILE A 236 -4.53 12.07 -2.88
CA ILE A 236 -3.97 11.84 -1.55
C ILE A 236 -5.09 11.96 -0.50
N LYS A 237 -5.85 13.04 -0.52
CA LYS A 237 -6.98 13.28 0.40
C LYS A 237 -8.01 12.14 0.31
N GLU A 238 -8.46 11.79 -0.88
CA GLU A 238 -9.41 10.69 -1.08
C GLU A 238 -8.87 9.37 -0.52
N SER A 239 -7.59 9.06 -0.74
CA SER A 239 -6.99 7.79 -0.31
C SER A 239 -6.84 7.66 1.20
N GLN A 240 -6.77 8.78 1.91
CA GLN A 240 -6.58 8.82 3.36
C GLN A 240 -7.87 9.12 4.13
N LYS A 241 -8.95 9.47 3.41
CA LYS A 241 -10.23 9.77 4.03
C LYS A 241 -10.73 8.62 4.90
N ASP A 242 -11.08 8.93 6.14
CA ASP A 242 -11.60 7.97 7.14
C ASP A 242 -10.65 6.78 7.40
N LYS A 243 -9.34 6.94 7.16
CA LYS A 243 -8.34 5.90 7.36
C LYS A 243 -7.29 6.35 8.36
N ALA A 244 -6.91 5.44 9.25
CA ALA A 244 -5.75 5.60 10.12
C ALA A 244 -4.72 4.49 9.85
N PHE A 245 -3.48 4.73 10.24
CA PHE A 245 -2.43 3.73 10.20
C PHE A 245 -2.27 3.07 11.58
N LEU A 246 -2.34 1.75 11.61
CA LEU A 246 -1.96 0.95 12.76
C LEU A 246 -0.50 0.54 12.57
N LEU A 247 0.40 1.15 13.30
CA LEU A 247 1.84 0.95 13.22
C LEU A 247 2.29 0.03 14.34
N TRP A 248 3.24 -0.85 14.05
CA TRP A 248 3.92 -1.68 15.03
C TRP A 248 5.43 -1.47 14.91
N ASP A 249 6.07 -0.97 15.98
CA ASP A 249 7.50 -0.65 16.03
C ASP A 249 8.39 -1.79 16.56
N CYS A 250 7.83 -3.00 16.66
CA CYS A 250 8.38 -4.20 17.30
C CYS A 250 8.23 -4.25 18.82
N GLU A 251 7.74 -3.19 19.45
CA GLU A 251 7.46 -3.15 20.89
C GLU A 251 6.02 -2.75 21.19
N ASN A 252 5.53 -1.70 20.53
CA ASN A 252 4.23 -1.09 20.79
C ASN A 252 3.45 -0.84 19.52
N PHE A 253 2.12 -0.74 19.66
CA PHE A 253 1.26 -0.22 18.62
C PHE A 253 1.14 1.29 18.74
N HIS A 254 1.02 1.94 17.58
CA HIS A 254 0.69 3.35 17.44
C HIS A 254 -0.44 3.49 16.45
N ILE A 255 -1.32 4.46 16.66
CA ILE A 255 -2.32 4.85 15.66
C ILE A 255 -2.06 6.28 15.26
N GLN A 256 -1.95 6.50 13.96
CA GLN A 256 -1.73 7.83 13.39
C GLN A 256 -2.68 8.04 12.20
N GLU A 257 -3.30 9.20 12.19
CA GLU A 257 -4.00 9.71 11.01
C GLU A 257 -3.06 10.66 10.27
N LEU A 258 -3.13 10.66 8.95
CA LEU A 258 -2.44 11.65 8.15
C LEU A 258 -3.37 12.85 8.02
N ASP A 259 -2.95 13.98 8.56
CA ASP A 259 -3.66 15.25 8.38
C ASP A 259 -3.50 15.73 6.94
N VAL A 260 -4.38 15.23 6.07
CA VAL A 260 -4.34 15.53 4.64
C VAL A 260 -5.07 16.81 4.27
N GLU A 261 -5.92 17.33 5.15
CA GLU A 261 -6.70 18.53 4.85
C GLU A 261 -5.80 19.77 4.79
N ASN A 262 -4.75 19.79 5.60
CA ASN A 262 -3.78 20.87 5.68
C ASN A 262 -2.56 20.69 4.75
N ILE A 263 -2.55 19.64 3.90
CA ILE A 263 -1.48 19.45 2.91
C ILE A 263 -1.72 20.37 1.71
N GLN A 264 -0.68 21.12 1.31
CA GLN A 264 -0.63 21.88 0.06
C GLN A 264 0.62 21.49 -0.74
N ILE A 265 0.49 21.39 -2.05
CA ILE A 265 1.61 21.22 -2.98
C ILE A 265 1.94 22.62 -3.52
N LEU A 266 3.12 23.13 -3.20
CA LEU A 266 3.56 24.46 -3.62
C LEU A 266 4.15 24.46 -5.03
N GLY A 267 4.71 23.32 -5.48
CA GLY A 267 5.31 23.19 -6.79
C GLY A 267 6.26 22.00 -6.88
N ILE A 268 6.92 21.90 -8.01
CA ILE A 268 8.01 20.92 -8.21
C ILE A 268 9.27 21.52 -7.61
N LYS A 269 9.86 20.82 -6.64
CA LYS A 269 11.12 21.20 -6.01
C LYS A 269 12.32 20.73 -6.85
N GLU A 270 12.28 19.48 -7.26
CA GLU A 270 13.36 18.82 -7.96
C GLU A 270 12.84 17.68 -8.82
N ASN A 271 13.47 17.45 -9.97
CA ASN A 271 13.26 16.31 -10.82
C ASN A 271 14.61 15.58 -10.99
N SER A 272 14.67 14.35 -10.51
CA SER A 272 15.83 13.47 -10.64
C SER A 272 15.51 12.27 -11.54
N LEU A 273 16.49 11.41 -11.78
CA LEU A 273 16.38 10.30 -12.75
C LEU A 273 15.09 9.46 -12.68
N ARG A 274 14.50 9.29 -11.49
CA ARG A 274 13.29 8.47 -11.32
C ARG A 274 12.24 9.11 -10.43
N ASP A 275 12.63 10.19 -9.78
CA ASP A 275 11.86 10.76 -8.69
C ASP A 275 11.49 12.21 -9.03
N LEU A 276 10.26 12.55 -8.78
CA LEU A 276 9.77 13.90 -8.78
C LEU A 276 9.53 14.30 -7.33
N TYR A 277 10.12 15.40 -6.92
CA TYR A 277 9.97 15.95 -5.58
C TYR A 277 9.08 17.17 -5.62
N PHE A 278 8.04 17.14 -4.82
CA PHE A 278 7.16 18.27 -4.62
C PHE A 278 7.48 18.96 -3.31
N ASP A 279 7.54 20.28 -3.35
CA ASP A 279 7.58 21.09 -2.14
C ASP A 279 6.19 21.09 -1.50
N LEU A 280 6.11 20.55 -0.29
CA LEU A 280 4.87 20.51 0.47
C LEU A 280 4.87 21.60 1.55
N SER A 281 3.75 22.28 1.70
CA SER A 281 3.41 22.98 2.93
C SER A 281 2.48 22.08 3.73
N ILE A 282 3.00 21.56 4.85
CA ILE A 282 2.22 20.90 5.88
C ILE A 282 2.51 21.62 7.17
N GLU A 283 1.52 22.20 7.82
CA GLU A 283 1.71 23.06 9.01
C GLU A 283 2.48 22.37 10.16
N SER A 284 2.43 21.04 10.21
CA SER A 284 3.00 20.25 11.31
C SER A 284 4.26 19.46 10.94
N TYR A 285 4.67 19.41 9.67
CA TYR A 285 5.72 18.49 9.24
C TYR A 285 6.69 19.11 8.23
N SER A 286 7.98 18.91 8.47
CA SER A 286 9.07 19.34 7.56
C SER A 286 9.38 18.21 6.56
N HIS A 287 8.45 17.90 5.67
CA HIS A 287 8.59 16.82 4.70
C HIS A 287 8.35 17.30 3.27
N ASP A 288 8.97 16.62 2.33
CA ASP A 288 8.68 16.73 0.90
C ASP A 288 7.89 15.51 0.44
N LEU A 289 7.12 15.65 -0.62
CA LEU A 289 6.48 14.52 -1.29
C LEU A 289 7.36 14.03 -2.43
N ARG A 290 7.81 12.80 -2.34
CA ARG A 290 8.48 12.12 -3.43
C ARG A 290 7.48 11.25 -4.20
N VAL A 291 7.43 11.45 -5.51
CA VAL A 291 6.69 10.59 -6.43
C VAL A 291 7.69 9.84 -7.31
N ARG A 292 7.61 8.52 -7.29
CA ARG A 292 8.48 7.63 -8.07
C ARG A 292 7.67 6.77 -9.00
N ILE A 293 8.04 6.71 -10.28
CA ILE A 293 7.48 5.76 -11.23
C ILE A 293 8.27 4.45 -11.17
N ASN A 294 7.55 3.34 -10.97
CA ASN A 294 8.12 2.00 -10.91
C ASN A 294 7.35 1.01 -11.79
N TRP A 295 8.06 0.02 -12.30
CA TRP A 295 7.46 -1.15 -12.93
C TRP A 295 7.10 -2.20 -11.87
N GLY A 296 5.80 -2.51 -11.74
CA GLY A 296 5.31 -3.39 -10.68
C GLY A 296 5.75 -4.84 -10.78
N ASN A 297 6.12 -5.31 -11.97
CA ASN A 297 6.59 -6.68 -12.20
C ASN A 297 8.11 -6.82 -12.20
N ASN A 298 8.87 -5.77 -11.89
CA ASN A 298 10.33 -5.75 -11.97
C ASN A 298 10.94 -6.03 -13.37
N ALA A 299 10.10 -6.17 -14.40
CA ALA A 299 10.55 -6.49 -15.76
C ALA A 299 10.71 -5.25 -16.64
N CYS A 300 10.43 -4.06 -16.10
CA CYS A 300 10.53 -2.77 -16.78
C CYS A 300 9.60 -2.61 -18.00
N VAL A 301 8.54 -3.39 -18.12
CA VAL A 301 7.64 -3.38 -19.29
C VAL A 301 6.17 -3.59 -18.98
N ALA A 302 5.80 -3.90 -17.73
CA ALA A 302 4.40 -4.06 -17.34
C ALA A 302 4.12 -3.53 -15.93
N ASN A 303 2.87 -3.14 -15.73
CA ASN A 303 2.36 -2.59 -14.48
C ASN A 303 3.12 -1.36 -13.97
N PRO A 304 3.30 -0.31 -14.77
CA PRO A 304 3.88 0.93 -14.26
C PRO A 304 2.94 1.55 -13.22
N ARG A 305 3.56 2.05 -12.13
CA ARG A 305 2.85 2.59 -10.98
C ARG A 305 3.57 3.81 -10.43
N TRP A 306 2.79 4.75 -9.97
CA TRP A 306 3.25 5.92 -9.24
C TRP A 306 3.20 5.62 -7.74
N LYS A 307 4.33 5.78 -7.08
CA LYS A 307 4.50 5.57 -5.63
C LYS A 307 4.76 6.87 -4.94
N PHE A 308 4.02 7.11 -3.88
CA PHE A 308 4.07 8.34 -3.09
C PHE A 308 4.69 8.03 -1.73
N THR A 309 5.66 8.84 -1.34
CA THR A 309 6.43 8.70 -0.10
C THR A 309 6.68 10.07 0.49
N PHE A 310 6.50 10.24 1.79
CA PHE A 310 7.04 11.39 2.49
C PHE A 310 8.53 11.19 2.72
N ILE A 311 9.30 12.25 2.63
CA ILE A 311 10.72 12.26 2.92
C ILE A 311 11.05 13.43 3.83
N ASN A 312 11.89 13.21 4.83
CA ASN A 312 12.40 14.28 5.70
C ASN A 312 13.18 15.30 4.87
N ARG A 313 13.00 16.58 5.18
CA ARG A 313 13.77 17.69 4.60
C ARG A 313 15.19 17.72 5.16
#